data_d89dbf80a9669b9fec7e6962d4d6dd70
#
_entry.id   d89dbf80a9669b9fec7e6962d4d6dd70
#
_cell.length_a   1.000
_cell.length_b   1.000
_cell.length_c   1.000
_cell.angle_alpha   90.00
_cell.angle_beta   90.00
_cell.angle_gamma   90.00
#
_symmetry.space_group_name_H-M   'P 1'
#
loop_
_entity.id
_entity.type
_entity.pdbx_description
1 polymer ?
#
loop_
_entity_poly.entity_id
_entity_poly.type
_entity_poly.pdbx_seq_one_letter_code
_entity_poly.pdbx_strand_id
1 'polypeptide(L)'
;MNEVVFGTKDDKQLMYLPEKCIGCGTCVMACPKGIITIGSVGAVARGLIDKDYLENDPSGCIMCGICAKTCPTGALEMRQGGKSINDNTYVSFSLKPTTVNDSCVHCGLCEQICPQGCIEVRQWLASDGSVKVDGETKIDNSCCVHCGWCASVCPVNAITVQKPFAGTWVRDENTCTACRTCVDTCPCNALYNPEWDAGERVDKVAQRADACIYCGACDMACPVNAITVTKTQIIPEVDKKAIIEKKLLNVKAPRPTLTSVIMTDEEACLGCGNCVIMCPVNAQANKNLAAGYLNEVESKKILEVRNGTVKVVNQDVCGSDGACIMICPVNAIWFERREC
;
A
#
# COMPACT_ATOMS: atom_id res chain seq x y z
N MET A 1 -4.79 0.98 -19.52
CA MET A 1 -4.84 1.62 -18.16
C MET A 1 -6.28 2.08 -17.98
N ASN A 2 -6.94 1.57 -16.93
CA ASN A 2 -8.31 2.01 -16.61
C ASN A 2 -8.21 3.36 -15.87
N GLU A 3 -8.53 4.43 -16.59
CA GLU A 3 -8.61 5.77 -16.00
C GLU A 3 -10.03 6.02 -15.52
N VAL A 4 -10.18 6.55 -14.31
CA VAL A 4 -11.48 6.88 -13.71
C VAL A 4 -11.57 8.38 -13.51
N VAL A 5 -12.68 8.99 -13.98
CA VAL A 5 -12.94 10.41 -13.76
C VAL A 5 -13.50 10.60 -12.35
N PHE A 6 -12.72 11.21 -11.47
CA PHE A 6 -13.09 11.48 -10.07
C PHE A 6 -13.87 12.79 -9.89
N GLY A 7 -13.88 13.63 -10.88
CA GLY A 7 -14.65 14.87 -10.86
C GLY A 7 -14.42 15.69 -12.11
N THR A 8 -15.42 16.47 -12.46
CA THR A 8 -15.35 17.43 -13.58
C THR A 8 -15.98 18.73 -13.16
N LYS A 9 -15.31 19.84 -13.46
CA LYS A 9 -15.88 21.18 -13.29
C LYS A 9 -15.29 22.10 -14.35
N ASP A 10 -16.17 22.76 -15.11
CA ASP A 10 -15.81 23.51 -16.30
C ASP A 10 -15.07 22.57 -17.29
N ASP A 11 -13.88 22.93 -17.74
CA ASP A 11 -13.01 22.10 -18.60
C ASP A 11 -11.94 21.31 -17.83
N LYS A 12 -11.97 21.33 -16.47
CA LYS A 12 -11.04 20.62 -15.61
C LYS A 12 -11.58 19.26 -15.17
N GLN A 13 -10.71 18.29 -15.14
CA GLN A 13 -11.00 16.93 -14.68
C GLN A 13 -9.98 16.50 -13.63
N LEU A 14 -10.44 15.84 -12.58
CA LEU A 14 -9.61 15.07 -11.67
C LEU A 14 -9.67 13.59 -12.12
N MET A 15 -8.53 13.07 -12.54
CA MET A 15 -8.38 11.68 -13.00
C MET A 15 -7.80 10.82 -11.88
N TYR A 16 -8.30 9.60 -11.75
CA TYR A 16 -7.73 8.57 -10.90
C TYR A 16 -7.17 7.43 -11.78
N LEU A 17 -5.94 7.04 -11.49
CA LEU A 17 -5.16 6.00 -12.16
C LEU A 17 -4.93 4.85 -11.16
N PRO A 18 -5.84 3.87 -11.07
CA PRO A 18 -5.78 2.80 -10.07
C PRO A 18 -4.47 2.03 -10.05
N GLU A 19 -3.88 1.80 -11.24
CA GLU A 19 -2.62 1.07 -11.39
C GLU A 19 -1.43 1.70 -10.66
N LYS A 20 -1.45 3.03 -10.48
CA LYS A 20 -0.43 3.78 -9.74
C LYS A 20 -0.73 3.94 -8.25
N CYS A 21 -1.94 3.61 -7.82
CA CYS A 21 -2.34 3.79 -6.44
C CYS A 21 -1.73 2.70 -5.54
N ILE A 22 -1.14 3.11 -4.43
CA ILE A 22 -0.55 2.23 -3.41
C ILE A 22 -1.36 2.17 -2.12
N GLY A 23 -2.57 2.74 -2.08
CA GLY A 23 -3.43 2.71 -0.91
C GLY A 23 -2.91 3.51 0.30
N CYS A 24 -2.09 4.52 0.11
CA CYS A 24 -1.41 5.23 1.21
C CYS A 24 -2.29 6.25 1.97
N GLY A 25 -3.48 6.58 1.47
CA GLY A 25 -4.42 7.52 2.10
C GLY A 25 -3.97 9.00 2.12
N THR A 26 -2.84 9.35 1.50
CA THR A 26 -2.33 10.73 1.52
C THR A 26 -3.32 11.72 0.91
N CYS A 27 -3.98 11.35 -0.19
CA CYS A 27 -5.01 12.18 -0.83
C CYS A 27 -6.25 12.39 0.03
N VAL A 28 -6.64 11.39 0.82
CA VAL A 28 -7.76 11.46 1.78
C VAL A 28 -7.47 12.51 2.84
N MET A 29 -6.25 12.46 3.44
CA MET A 29 -5.81 13.43 4.44
C MET A 29 -5.65 14.84 3.84
N ALA A 30 -5.16 14.95 2.63
CA ALA A 30 -4.90 16.20 1.94
C ALA A 30 -6.17 16.91 1.48
N CYS A 31 -7.27 16.19 1.27
CA CYS A 31 -8.52 16.78 0.75
C CYS A 31 -9.12 17.77 1.75
N PRO A 32 -9.26 19.08 1.37
CA PRO A 32 -9.84 20.07 2.28
C PRO A 32 -11.35 19.88 2.50
N LYS A 33 -12.01 19.18 1.59
CA LYS A 33 -13.45 18.90 1.65
C LYS A 33 -13.79 17.54 2.26
N GLY A 34 -12.79 16.65 2.42
CA GLY A 34 -12.99 15.31 2.98
C GLY A 34 -13.86 14.39 2.12
N ILE A 35 -13.89 14.59 0.82
CA ILE A 35 -14.77 13.88 -0.14
C ILE A 35 -14.12 12.63 -0.72
N ILE A 36 -12.85 12.38 -0.44
CA ILE A 36 -12.14 11.18 -0.88
C ILE A 36 -12.13 10.21 0.29
N THR A 37 -12.59 8.99 0.07
CA THR A 37 -12.51 7.88 1.01
C THR A 37 -11.60 6.79 0.48
N ILE A 38 -11.11 5.92 1.35
CA ILE A 38 -10.25 4.82 0.99
C ILE A 38 -10.88 3.50 1.46
N GLY A 39 -10.92 2.53 0.58
CA GLY A 39 -11.50 1.22 0.83
C GLY A 39 -10.50 0.20 1.37
N SER A 40 -10.82 -1.06 1.18
CA SER A 40 -10.14 -2.25 1.74
C SER A 40 -8.72 -2.45 1.21
N VAL A 41 -7.74 -1.68 1.69
CA VAL A 41 -6.36 -1.65 1.18
C VAL A 41 -5.69 -3.03 1.17
N GLY A 42 -5.85 -3.82 2.25
CA GLY A 42 -5.26 -5.16 2.34
C GLY A 42 -5.80 -6.13 1.30
N ALA A 43 -7.11 -6.17 1.09
CA ALA A 43 -7.75 -7.05 0.12
C ALA A 43 -7.37 -6.69 -1.32
N VAL A 44 -7.33 -5.39 -1.64
CA VAL A 44 -6.90 -4.93 -2.97
C VAL A 44 -5.42 -5.27 -3.22
N ALA A 45 -4.55 -5.04 -2.24
CA ALA A 45 -3.11 -5.35 -2.37
C ALA A 45 -2.85 -6.85 -2.62
N ARG A 46 -3.73 -7.73 -2.10
CA ARG A 46 -3.71 -9.18 -2.30
C ARG A 46 -4.45 -9.64 -3.56
N GLY A 47 -5.02 -8.73 -4.34
CA GLY A 47 -5.77 -9.05 -5.56
C GLY A 47 -7.08 -9.78 -5.32
N LEU A 48 -7.68 -9.65 -4.14
CA LEU A 48 -8.92 -10.33 -3.75
C LEU A 48 -10.18 -9.54 -4.10
N ILE A 49 -10.05 -8.27 -4.37
CA ILE A 49 -11.07 -7.37 -4.89
C ILE A 49 -10.43 -6.43 -5.91
N ASP A 50 -11.23 -5.84 -6.78
CA ASP A 50 -10.75 -4.90 -7.79
C ASP A 50 -10.08 -3.68 -7.20
N LYS A 51 -9.18 -3.06 -7.96
CA LYS A 51 -8.20 -2.05 -7.54
C LYS A 51 -8.79 -0.67 -7.18
N ASP A 52 -10.04 -0.57 -6.85
CA ASP A 52 -10.67 0.69 -6.45
C ASP A 52 -10.37 1.02 -4.98
N TYR A 53 -9.12 1.39 -4.67
CA TYR A 53 -8.77 1.86 -3.33
C TYR A 53 -9.54 3.11 -2.92
N LEU A 54 -9.85 3.98 -3.88
CA LEU A 54 -10.40 5.30 -3.62
C LEU A 54 -11.83 5.39 -4.14
N GLU A 55 -12.68 6.02 -3.35
CA GLU A 55 -13.99 6.50 -3.75
C GLU A 55 -14.03 8.03 -3.58
N ASN A 56 -14.82 8.72 -4.39
CA ASN A 56 -14.92 10.17 -4.36
C ASN A 56 -16.36 10.60 -4.57
N ASP A 57 -16.79 11.64 -3.81
CA ASP A 57 -17.99 12.38 -4.14
C ASP A 57 -17.65 13.52 -5.11
N PRO A 58 -17.94 13.36 -6.41
CA PRO A 58 -17.58 14.34 -7.42
C PRO A 58 -18.30 15.70 -7.24
N SER A 59 -19.47 15.71 -6.59
CA SER A 59 -20.27 16.92 -6.38
C SER A 59 -19.61 17.90 -5.40
N GLY A 60 -18.85 17.38 -4.43
CA GLY A 60 -18.12 18.15 -3.44
C GLY A 60 -16.75 18.63 -3.90
N CYS A 61 -16.26 18.22 -5.07
CA CYS A 61 -14.92 18.53 -5.54
C CYS A 61 -14.81 20.00 -5.99
N ILE A 62 -13.86 20.74 -5.39
CA ILE A 62 -13.59 22.15 -5.73
C ILE A 62 -12.45 22.31 -6.75
N MET A 63 -11.95 21.24 -7.33
CA MET A 63 -10.84 21.22 -8.32
C MET A 63 -9.58 21.96 -7.87
N CYS A 64 -9.24 21.89 -6.58
CA CYS A 64 -8.03 22.54 -6.04
C CYS A 64 -6.72 21.81 -6.39
N GLY A 65 -6.76 20.53 -6.79
CA GLY A 65 -5.62 19.73 -7.20
C GLY A 65 -4.66 19.31 -6.08
N ILE A 66 -4.95 19.60 -4.81
CA ILE A 66 -4.05 19.26 -3.68
C ILE A 66 -3.82 17.75 -3.61
N CYS A 67 -4.88 16.94 -3.76
CA CYS A 67 -4.79 15.48 -3.74
C CYS A 67 -3.90 14.93 -4.87
N ALA A 68 -3.97 15.52 -6.07
CA ALA A 68 -3.13 15.13 -7.21
C ALA A 68 -1.65 15.46 -6.94
N LYS A 69 -1.38 16.66 -6.43
CA LYS A 69 0.00 17.09 -6.15
C LYS A 69 0.66 16.38 -4.97
N THR A 70 -0.09 16.01 -3.94
CA THR A 70 0.44 15.31 -2.78
C THR A 70 0.53 13.79 -2.97
N CYS A 71 0.03 13.27 -4.08
CA CYS A 71 0.12 11.85 -4.40
C CYS A 71 1.57 11.46 -4.74
N PRO A 72 2.23 10.60 -3.95
CA PRO A 72 3.64 10.28 -4.16
C PRO A 72 3.90 9.44 -5.42
N THR A 73 2.85 8.82 -5.98
CA THR A 73 2.95 7.94 -7.16
C THR A 73 2.24 8.52 -8.38
N GLY A 74 1.67 9.72 -8.28
CA GLY A 74 0.92 10.33 -9.38
C GLY A 74 -0.35 9.57 -9.76
N ALA A 75 -0.95 8.82 -8.83
CA ALA A 75 -2.22 8.11 -9.06
C ALA A 75 -3.42 9.04 -9.22
N LEU A 76 -3.30 10.29 -8.83
CA LEU A 76 -4.29 11.34 -9.08
C LEU A 76 -3.67 12.42 -9.95
N GLU A 77 -4.38 12.84 -10.97
CA GLU A 77 -3.92 13.83 -11.95
C GLU A 77 -5.02 14.83 -12.27
N MET A 78 -4.65 16.11 -12.28
CA MET A 78 -5.52 17.18 -12.78
C MET A 78 -5.29 17.37 -14.28
N ARG A 79 -6.35 17.38 -15.07
CA ARG A 79 -6.30 17.64 -16.53
C ARG A 79 -7.20 18.80 -16.91
N GLN A 80 -6.80 19.50 -17.98
CA GLN A 80 -7.61 20.52 -18.64
C GLN A 80 -7.44 20.35 -20.16
N GLY A 81 -8.55 20.21 -20.89
CA GLY A 81 -8.51 19.93 -22.31
C GLY A 81 -7.69 18.67 -22.65
N GLY A 82 -7.73 17.65 -21.80
CA GLY A 82 -6.97 16.40 -21.93
C GLY A 82 -5.49 16.49 -21.58
N LYS A 83 -4.96 17.65 -21.26
CA LYS A 83 -3.53 17.84 -20.86
C LYS A 83 -3.40 17.93 -19.34
N SER A 84 -2.33 17.35 -18.80
CA SER A 84 -1.98 17.48 -17.38
C SER A 84 -1.74 18.95 -17.01
N ILE A 85 -2.36 19.37 -15.90
CA ILE A 85 -2.16 20.71 -15.32
C ILE A 85 -1.64 20.61 -13.89
N ASN A 86 -1.00 19.51 -13.54
CA ASN A 86 -0.48 19.30 -12.18
C ASN A 86 0.46 20.43 -11.73
N ASP A 87 1.20 21.06 -12.63
CA ASP A 87 2.09 22.18 -12.29
C ASP A 87 1.37 23.52 -12.05
N ASN A 88 0.11 23.62 -12.46
CA ASN A 88 -0.73 24.81 -12.32
C ASN A 88 -1.82 24.66 -11.26
N THR A 89 -1.63 23.77 -10.29
CA THR A 89 -2.58 23.58 -9.18
C THR A 89 -2.32 24.56 -8.04
N TYR A 90 -3.25 24.61 -7.08
CA TYR A 90 -3.18 25.53 -5.93
C TYR A 90 -1.92 25.34 -5.07
N VAL A 91 -1.33 24.13 -5.09
CA VAL A 91 -0.12 23.77 -4.36
C VAL A 91 0.84 23.04 -5.29
N SER A 92 2.12 23.36 -5.28
CA SER A 92 3.15 22.54 -5.91
C SER A 92 3.80 21.60 -4.90
N PHE A 93 4.11 20.38 -5.35
CA PHE A 93 4.83 19.37 -4.58
C PHE A 93 5.83 18.73 -5.57
N SER A 94 7.07 19.20 -5.53
CA SER A 94 8.06 18.86 -6.56
C SER A 94 8.97 17.73 -6.08
N LEU A 95 8.52 16.48 -6.28
CA LEU A 95 9.34 15.29 -6.07
C LEU A 95 10.33 15.15 -7.25
N LYS A 96 11.63 15.17 -6.95
CA LYS A 96 12.65 15.03 -7.98
C LYS A 96 12.69 13.60 -8.53
N PRO A 97 12.85 13.40 -9.83
CA PRO A 97 12.98 12.07 -10.40
C PRO A 97 14.19 11.33 -9.83
N THR A 98 14.09 10.00 -9.76
CA THR A 98 15.26 9.15 -9.51
C THR A 98 16.16 9.18 -10.73
N THR A 99 17.45 9.46 -10.52
CA THR A 99 18.43 9.63 -11.60
C THR A 99 19.66 8.74 -11.40
N VAL A 100 20.32 8.41 -12.50
CA VAL A 100 21.61 7.73 -12.53
C VAL A 100 22.64 8.67 -13.17
N ASN A 101 23.85 8.74 -12.61
CA ASN A 101 24.95 9.57 -13.13
C ASN A 101 25.98 8.72 -13.88
N ASP A 102 26.96 9.39 -14.50
CA ASP A 102 28.00 8.79 -15.36
C ASP A 102 28.99 7.86 -14.64
N SER A 103 28.94 7.78 -13.30
CA SER A 103 29.72 6.82 -12.52
C SER A 103 29.15 5.41 -12.56
N CYS A 104 28.00 5.21 -13.21
CA CYS A 104 27.33 3.92 -13.29
C CYS A 104 28.19 2.89 -14.02
N VAL A 105 28.36 1.71 -13.42
CA VAL A 105 29.09 0.57 -14.00
C VAL A 105 28.14 -0.49 -14.57
N HIS A 106 26.86 -0.19 -14.66
CA HIS A 106 25.81 -1.03 -15.23
C HIS A 106 25.77 -2.46 -14.68
N CYS A 107 26.05 -2.65 -13.37
CA CYS A 107 26.17 -3.98 -12.75
C CYS A 107 24.83 -4.74 -12.57
N GLY A 108 23.68 -4.11 -12.80
CA GLY A 108 22.36 -4.74 -12.74
C GLY A 108 21.76 -4.89 -11.33
N LEU A 109 22.49 -4.60 -10.25
CA LEU A 109 21.98 -4.77 -8.87
C LEU A 109 20.73 -3.93 -8.59
N CYS A 110 20.65 -2.73 -9.14
CA CYS A 110 19.50 -1.83 -8.98
C CYS A 110 18.23 -2.37 -9.66
N GLU A 111 18.36 -3.04 -10.80
CA GLU A 111 17.26 -3.71 -11.49
C GLU A 111 16.71 -4.87 -10.65
N GLN A 112 17.63 -5.75 -10.16
CA GLN A 112 17.25 -6.92 -9.37
C GLN A 112 16.55 -6.58 -8.06
N ILE A 113 16.96 -5.49 -7.41
CA ILE A 113 16.41 -5.11 -6.09
C ILE A 113 15.12 -4.27 -6.20
N CYS A 114 14.79 -3.74 -7.38
CA CYS A 114 13.66 -2.83 -7.55
C CYS A 114 12.32 -3.54 -7.31
N PRO A 115 11.56 -3.20 -6.25
CA PRO A 115 10.29 -3.89 -5.95
C PRO A 115 9.19 -3.59 -6.96
N GLN A 116 9.35 -2.54 -7.78
CA GLN A 116 8.38 -2.10 -8.78
C GLN A 116 8.81 -2.45 -10.21
N GLY A 117 10.01 -3.02 -10.42
CA GLY A 117 10.52 -3.34 -11.76
C GLY A 117 10.72 -2.10 -12.64
N CYS A 118 11.01 -0.94 -12.05
CA CYS A 118 11.13 0.34 -12.76
C CYS A 118 12.50 0.58 -13.41
N ILE A 119 13.43 -0.36 -13.31
CA ILE A 119 14.81 -0.17 -13.78
C ILE A 119 15.13 -1.27 -14.77
N GLU A 120 15.66 -0.85 -15.92
CA GLU A 120 16.18 -1.73 -16.95
C GLU A 120 17.69 -1.47 -17.13
N VAL A 121 18.49 -2.54 -17.10
CA VAL A 121 19.94 -2.47 -17.31
C VAL A 121 20.32 -3.34 -18.50
N ARG A 122 20.99 -2.74 -19.47
CA ARG A 122 21.57 -3.43 -20.62
C ARG A 122 23.09 -3.30 -20.58
N GLN A 123 23.79 -4.39 -20.85
CA GLN A 123 25.26 -4.45 -20.84
C GLN A 123 25.78 -4.97 -22.17
N TRP A 124 26.92 -4.48 -22.58
CA TRP A 124 27.69 -4.99 -23.70
C TRP A 124 29.21 -4.76 -23.49
N LEU A 125 30.05 -5.50 -24.20
CA LEU A 125 31.47 -5.26 -24.21
C LEU A 125 31.78 -4.00 -25.05
N ALA A 126 32.68 -3.17 -24.59
CA ALA A 126 33.10 -1.98 -25.33
C ALA A 126 33.66 -2.36 -26.72
N SER A 127 33.24 -1.64 -27.74
CA SER A 127 33.64 -1.90 -29.14
C SER A 127 35.07 -1.55 -29.49
N ASP A 128 35.79 -0.90 -28.57
CA ASP A 128 37.19 -0.46 -28.72
C ASP A 128 38.21 -1.57 -28.40
N GLY A 129 37.78 -2.80 -28.14
CA GLY A 129 38.65 -3.93 -27.79
C GLY A 129 39.17 -3.91 -26.34
N SER A 130 38.78 -2.94 -25.55
CA SER A 130 39.04 -2.93 -24.10
C SER A 130 38.17 -3.99 -23.37
N VAL A 131 38.68 -4.55 -22.26
CA VAL A 131 37.87 -5.47 -21.37
C VAL A 131 36.90 -4.66 -20.50
N LYS A 132 36.40 -3.55 -21.02
CA LYS A 132 35.48 -2.68 -20.31
C LYS A 132 34.03 -3.07 -20.65
N VAL A 133 33.21 -3.29 -19.61
CA VAL A 133 31.77 -3.40 -19.76
C VAL A 133 31.20 -2.00 -19.92
N ASP A 134 30.49 -1.78 -21.01
CA ASP A 134 29.67 -0.60 -21.25
C ASP A 134 28.20 -0.95 -21.10
N GLY A 135 27.31 0.01 -21.03
CA GLY A 135 25.92 -0.28 -20.81
C GLY A 135 25.00 0.93 -20.80
N GLU A 136 23.74 0.66 -20.61
CA GLU A 136 22.70 1.65 -20.42
C GLU A 136 21.85 1.26 -19.22
N THR A 137 21.56 2.22 -18.34
CA THR A 137 20.65 2.04 -17.19
C THR A 137 19.52 3.04 -17.31
N LYS A 138 18.29 2.55 -17.49
CA LYS A 138 17.09 3.36 -17.60
C LYS A 138 16.22 3.22 -16.37
N ILE A 139 15.69 4.34 -15.88
CA ILE A 139 14.75 4.39 -14.75
C ILE A 139 13.44 4.98 -15.22
N ASP A 140 12.38 4.17 -15.17
CA ASP A 140 11.01 4.65 -15.40
C ASP A 140 10.47 5.30 -14.12
N ASN A 141 10.48 6.62 -14.09
CA ASN A 141 9.96 7.38 -12.96
C ASN A 141 8.42 7.37 -12.86
N SER A 142 7.71 6.85 -13.85
CA SER A 142 6.25 6.75 -13.82
C SER A 142 5.73 5.64 -12.90
N CYS A 143 6.55 4.61 -12.62
CA CYS A 143 6.28 3.53 -11.69
C CYS A 143 7.14 3.58 -10.42
N CYS A 144 8.13 4.47 -10.35
CA CYS A 144 9.05 4.58 -9.22
C CYS A 144 8.34 5.11 -7.97
N VAL A 145 8.42 4.36 -6.86
CA VAL A 145 7.86 4.74 -5.55
C VAL A 145 8.89 5.42 -4.64
N HIS A 146 10.07 5.72 -5.15
CA HIS A 146 11.14 6.45 -4.46
C HIS A 146 11.61 5.78 -3.14
N CYS A 147 11.62 4.45 -3.07
CA CYS A 147 11.99 3.69 -1.87
C CYS A 147 13.47 3.79 -1.49
N GLY A 148 14.36 3.97 -2.47
CA GLY A 148 15.80 4.11 -2.26
C GLY A 148 16.59 2.81 -2.31
N TRP A 149 15.99 1.63 -2.52
CA TRP A 149 16.72 0.36 -2.63
C TRP A 149 17.83 0.39 -3.66
N CYS A 150 17.55 0.92 -4.86
CA CYS A 150 18.53 1.01 -5.94
C CYS A 150 19.77 1.86 -5.56
N ALA A 151 19.56 2.91 -4.78
CA ALA A 151 20.67 3.73 -4.28
C ALA A 151 21.48 3.01 -3.19
N SER A 152 20.80 2.28 -2.28
CA SER A 152 21.47 1.58 -1.18
C SER A 152 22.35 0.41 -1.62
N VAL A 153 22.03 -0.25 -2.75
CA VAL A 153 22.82 -1.37 -3.29
C VAL A 153 23.85 -0.92 -4.34
N CYS A 154 23.85 0.34 -4.73
CA CYS A 154 24.76 0.84 -5.78
C CYS A 154 26.21 0.91 -5.27
N PRO A 155 27.14 0.09 -5.80
CA PRO A 155 28.50 0.01 -5.28
C PRO A 155 29.32 1.27 -5.55
N VAL A 156 28.87 2.10 -6.50
CA VAL A 156 29.57 3.34 -6.93
C VAL A 156 28.75 4.59 -6.62
N ASN A 157 27.65 4.49 -5.85
CA ASN A 157 26.77 5.60 -5.49
C ASN A 157 26.28 6.42 -6.70
N ALA A 158 26.03 5.78 -7.83
CA ALA A 158 25.62 6.45 -9.07
C ALA A 158 24.14 6.87 -9.07
N ILE A 159 23.32 6.37 -8.15
CA ILE A 159 21.86 6.59 -8.15
C ILE A 159 21.47 7.57 -7.06
N THR A 160 20.68 8.58 -7.43
CA THR A 160 20.12 9.57 -6.51
C THR A 160 18.62 9.41 -6.42
N VAL A 161 18.11 9.26 -5.20
CA VAL A 161 16.66 9.11 -4.91
C VAL A 161 16.25 10.14 -3.87
N GLN A 162 15.19 10.90 -4.16
CA GLN A 162 14.54 11.75 -3.18
C GLN A 162 13.29 11.07 -2.65
N LYS A 163 13.23 10.75 -1.35
CA LYS A 163 12.02 10.20 -0.73
C LYS A 163 10.93 11.26 -0.58
N PRO A 164 9.63 10.88 -0.64
CA PRO A 164 8.55 11.84 -0.45
C PRO A 164 8.40 12.33 0.99
N PHE A 165 8.60 11.44 1.96
CA PHE A 165 8.41 11.74 3.38
C PHE A 165 9.51 11.16 4.24
N ALA A 166 9.77 11.82 5.39
CA ALA A 166 10.37 11.23 6.57
C ALA A 166 9.27 11.00 7.62
N GLY A 167 9.52 10.08 8.57
CA GLY A 167 8.50 9.75 9.56
C GLY A 167 8.95 8.70 10.56
N THR A 168 7.97 8.19 11.30
CA THR A 168 8.12 7.07 12.23
C THR A 168 7.15 5.96 11.86
N TRP A 169 7.58 4.74 12.07
CA TRP A 169 6.77 3.53 11.97
C TRP A 169 6.84 2.80 13.30
N VAL A 170 5.69 2.53 13.88
CA VAL A 170 5.59 1.87 15.18
C VAL A 170 4.61 0.70 15.06
N ARG A 171 4.99 -0.44 15.61
CA ARG A 171 4.13 -1.62 15.73
C ARG A 171 3.88 -1.89 17.22
N ASP A 172 2.61 -2.05 17.58
CA ASP A 172 2.22 -2.56 18.89
C ASP A 172 2.40 -4.09 18.93
N GLU A 173 3.34 -4.52 19.76
CA GLU A 173 3.71 -5.91 19.98
C GLU A 173 2.54 -6.78 20.47
N ASN A 174 1.66 -6.21 21.30
CA ASN A 174 0.56 -6.95 21.91
C ASN A 174 -0.63 -7.12 20.96
N THR A 175 -0.83 -6.16 20.07
CA THR A 175 -1.93 -6.13 19.11
C THR A 175 -1.59 -6.86 17.81
N CYS A 176 -0.32 -6.87 17.40
CA CYS A 176 0.11 -7.52 16.17
C CYS A 176 -0.07 -9.05 16.23
N THR A 177 -0.73 -9.61 15.22
CA THR A 177 -0.99 -11.07 15.07
C THR A 177 -0.08 -11.73 14.03
N ALA A 178 0.89 -11.02 13.46
CA ALA A 178 1.79 -11.50 12.40
C ALA A 178 1.07 -11.99 11.11
N CYS A 179 -0.10 -11.43 10.79
CA CYS A 179 -0.93 -11.84 9.64
C CYS A 179 -0.35 -11.48 8.26
N ARG A 180 0.76 -10.74 8.20
CA ARG A 180 1.51 -10.35 6.99
C ARG A 180 0.80 -9.38 6.04
N THR A 181 -0.43 -8.97 6.28
CA THR A 181 -1.15 -8.04 5.38
C THR A 181 -0.33 -6.78 5.07
N CYS A 182 0.34 -6.21 6.07
CA CYS A 182 1.21 -5.05 5.88
C CYS A 182 2.46 -5.33 5.03
N VAL A 183 2.98 -6.56 5.05
CA VAL A 183 4.10 -7.01 4.19
C VAL A 183 3.65 -7.05 2.75
N ASP A 184 2.51 -7.72 2.48
CA ASP A 184 1.95 -7.87 1.13
C ASP A 184 1.50 -6.52 0.53
N THR A 185 1.13 -5.56 1.39
CA THR A 185 0.70 -4.20 0.97
C THR A 185 1.87 -3.25 0.71
N CYS A 186 3.08 -3.54 1.22
CA CYS A 186 4.18 -2.59 1.19
C CYS A 186 4.75 -2.40 -0.23
N PRO A 187 4.59 -1.23 -0.87
CA PRO A 187 5.08 -1.01 -2.24
C PRO A 187 6.62 -0.96 -2.32
N CYS A 188 7.28 -0.82 -1.16
CA CYS A 188 8.73 -0.69 -1.05
C CYS A 188 9.41 -1.98 -0.61
N ASN A 189 8.69 -3.07 -0.35
CA ASN A 189 9.21 -4.27 0.33
C ASN A 189 10.02 -3.93 1.61
N ALA A 190 9.61 -2.86 2.31
CA ALA A 190 10.27 -2.39 3.51
C ALA A 190 9.85 -3.15 4.77
N LEU A 191 8.82 -4.00 4.68
CA LEU A 191 8.32 -4.81 5.79
C LEU A 191 8.57 -6.30 5.50
N TYR A 192 8.93 -7.04 6.51
CA TYR A 192 9.20 -8.47 6.41
C TYR A 192 8.93 -9.19 7.73
N ASN A 193 8.72 -10.50 7.67
CA ASN A 193 8.80 -11.35 8.84
C ASN A 193 10.25 -11.79 8.99
N PRO A 194 10.86 -11.68 10.18
CA PRO A 194 12.16 -12.27 10.46
C PRO A 194 12.16 -13.78 10.17
N GLU A 195 13.32 -14.32 9.85
CA GLU A 195 13.49 -15.75 9.69
C GLU A 195 13.24 -16.46 11.02
N TRP A 196 12.72 -17.68 10.98
CA TRP A 196 12.44 -18.51 12.15
C TRP A 196 12.87 -19.96 11.86
N ASP A 197 13.24 -20.66 12.90
CA ASP A 197 13.57 -22.08 12.81
C ASP A 197 12.32 -22.96 12.84
N ALA A 198 12.46 -24.21 12.35
CA ALA A 198 11.36 -25.17 12.32
C ALA A 198 10.85 -25.45 13.74
N GLY A 199 9.54 -25.25 13.96
CA GLY A 199 8.89 -25.43 15.26
C GLY A 199 8.85 -24.17 16.13
N GLU A 200 9.47 -23.08 15.72
CA GLU A 200 9.35 -21.79 16.38
C GLU A 200 8.08 -21.04 15.93
N ARG A 201 7.60 -20.15 16.80
CA ARG A 201 6.50 -19.26 16.43
C ARG A 201 7.04 -18.16 15.52
N VAL A 202 6.35 -17.93 14.39
CA VAL A 202 6.69 -16.83 13.47
C VAL A 202 6.78 -15.52 14.23
N ASP A 203 7.91 -14.84 14.12
CA ASP A 203 8.12 -13.54 14.70
C ASP A 203 7.25 -12.47 14.00
N LYS A 204 7.02 -11.41 14.72
CA LYS A 204 6.21 -10.31 14.24
C LYS A 204 6.95 -9.52 13.18
N VAL A 205 6.18 -8.85 12.32
CA VAL A 205 6.69 -8.05 11.22
C VAL A 205 7.73 -7.03 11.68
N ALA A 206 8.84 -6.95 11.00
CA ALA A 206 9.91 -5.97 11.18
C ALA A 206 9.97 -4.97 10.01
N GLN A 207 10.67 -3.85 10.21
CA GLN A 207 10.82 -2.79 9.22
C GLN A 207 12.28 -2.58 8.84
N ARG A 208 12.53 -2.37 7.55
CA ARG A 208 13.75 -1.79 7.01
C ARG A 208 13.54 -0.29 6.79
N ALA A 209 14.02 0.52 7.74
CA ALA A 209 13.80 1.97 7.73
C ALA A 209 14.37 2.65 6.47
N ASP A 210 15.50 2.12 5.96
CA ASP A 210 16.17 2.65 4.77
C ASP A 210 15.33 2.55 3.50
N ALA A 211 14.45 1.55 3.41
CA ALA A 211 13.55 1.38 2.28
C ALA A 211 12.18 2.03 2.49
N CYS A 212 11.83 2.38 3.72
CA CYS A 212 10.53 2.95 4.02
C CYS A 212 10.41 4.41 3.52
N ILE A 213 9.28 4.72 2.88
CA ILE A 213 8.91 6.08 2.45
C ILE A 213 7.85 6.71 3.35
N TYR A 214 7.50 6.05 4.45
CA TYR A 214 6.49 6.47 5.42
C TYR A 214 5.14 6.86 4.79
N CYS A 215 4.73 6.16 3.72
CA CYS A 215 3.49 6.45 2.99
C CYS A 215 2.23 6.20 3.82
N GLY A 216 2.21 5.15 4.68
CA GLY A 216 1.07 4.79 5.52
C GLY A 216 0.20 3.65 4.97
N ALA A 217 0.52 3.05 3.81
CA ALA A 217 -0.29 1.95 3.25
C ALA A 217 -0.43 0.75 4.21
N CYS A 218 0.65 0.39 4.93
CA CYS A 218 0.64 -0.68 5.92
C CYS A 218 -0.21 -0.36 7.17
N ASP A 219 -0.31 0.91 7.56
CA ASP A 219 -1.21 1.38 8.64
C ASP A 219 -2.67 1.21 8.20
N MET A 220 -2.98 1.67 6.97
CA MET A 220 -4.30 1.51 6.36
C MET A 220 -4.72 0.05 6.21
N ALA A 221 -3.79 -0.84 5.85
CA ALA A 221 -4.05 -2.25 5.62
C ALA A 221 -4.15 -3.09 6.90
N CYS A 222 -3.70 -2.58 8.05
CA CYS A 222 -3.63 -3.37 9.28
C CYS A 222 -5.03 -3.64 9.86
N PRO A 223 -5.53 -4.89 9.83
CA PRO A 223 -6.90 -5.19 10.23
C PRO A 223 -7.14 -5.05 11.74
N VAL A 224 -6.06 -5.11 12.53
CA VAL A 224 -6.12 -5.00 13.99
C VAL A 224 -5.53 -3.70 14.52
N ASN A 225 -5.20 -2.76 13.64
CA ASN A 225 -4.66 -1.45 13.98
C ASN A 225 -3.36 -1.49 14.81
N ALA A 226 -2.53 -2.51 14.59
CA ALA A 226 -1.26 -2.69 15.31
C ALA A 226 -0.13 -1.80 14.76
N ILE A 227 -0.30 -1.17 13.60
CA ILE A 227 0.71 -0.32 12.97
C ILE A 227 0.24 1.12 13.00
N THR A 228 1.18 2.02 13.29
CA THR A 228 1.00 3.47 13.18
C THR A 228 2.15 4.05 12.39
N VAL A 229 1.83 4.79 11.33
CA VAL A 229 2.79 5.55 10.53
C VAL A 229 2.54 7.03 10.68
N THR A 230 3.54 7.75 11.17
CA THR A 230 3.46 9.21 11.32
C THR A 230 4.46 9.87 10.38
N LYS A 231 3.99 10.74 9.50
CA LYS A 231 4.84 11.59 8.66
C LYS A 231 5.31 12.78 9.51
N THR A 232 6.62 12.95 9.63
CA THR A 232 7.22 14.05 10.42
C THR A 232 7.79 15.17 9.56
N GLN A 233 8.07 14.86 8.29
CA GLN A 233 8.61 15.83 7.34
C GLN A 233 8.16 15.50 5.91
N ILE A 234 7.89 16.54 5.13
CA ILE A 234 7.77 16.50 3.67
C ILE A 234 9.14 16.89 3.12
N ILE A 235 9.79 15.97 2.38
CA ILE A 235 11.15 16.18 1.87
C ILE A 235 11.19 17.05 0.61
N PRO A 236 10.28 16.84 -0.39
CA PRO A 236 10.20 17.68 -1.57
C PRO A 236 9.92 19.15 -1.24
N GLU A 237 10.28 20.02 -2.16
CA GLU A 237 9.87 21.44 -2.09
C GLU A 237 8.37 21.55 -2.27
N VAL A 238 7.72 22.28 -1.37
CA VAL A 238 6.27 22.45 -1.36
C VAL A 238 5.97 23.93 -1.30
N ASP A 239 5.24 24.43 -2.29
CA ASP A 239 4.62 25.76 -2.22
C ASP A 239 3.44 25.71 -1.24
N LYS A 240 3.20 26.82 -0.50
CA LYS A 240 2.19 26.89 0.57
C LYS A 240 2.34 25.77 1.63
N LYS A 241 3.57 25.50 2.00
CA LYS A 241 4.02 24.41 2.88
C LYS A 241 3.15 24.25 4.14
N ALA A 242 2.83 25.34 4.83
CA ALA A 242 2.05 25.32 6.07
C ALA A 242 0.66 24.67 5.93
N ILE A 243 0.01 24.80 4.78
CA ILE A 243 -1.31 24.19 4.54
C ILE A 243 -1.18 22.67 4.42
N ILE A 244 -0.16 22.21 3.68
CA ILE A 244 0.08 20.79 3.43
C ILE A 244 0.62 20.12 4.70
N GLU A 245 1.56 20.74 5.40
CA GLU A 245 2.10 20.21 6.65
C GLU A 245 1.00 20.00 7.69
N LYS A 246 0.12 20.99 7.88
CA LYS A 246 -1.03 20.87 8.79
C LYS A 246 -1.93 19.66 8.48
N LYS A 247 -2.02 19.27 7.21
CA LYS A 247 -2.88 18.18 6.75
C LYS A 247 -2.19 16.80 6.80
N LEU A 248 -0.87 16.75 6.60
CA LEU A 248 -0.14 15.50 6.43
C LEU A 248 0.80 15.16 7.59
N LEU A 249 1.37 16.17 8.28
CA LEU A 249 2.37 15.92 9.32
C LEU A 249 1.73 15.74 10.68
N ASN A 250 2.22 14.73 11.41
CA ASN A 250 1.77 14.38 12.76
C ASN A 250 0.25 14.17 12.87
N VAL A 251 -0.38 13.79 11.75
CA VAL A 251 -1.82 13.51 11.67
C VAL A 251 -2.00 12.00 11.55
N LYS A 252 -2.91 11.44 12.36
CA LYS A 252 -3.28 10.05 12.24
C LYS A 252 -4.08 9.83 10.95
N ALA A 253 -3.70 8.82 10.19
CA ALA A 253 -4.42 8.44 8.99
C ALA A 253 -5.87 8.04 9.31
N PRO A 254 -6.86 8.43 8.49
CA PRO A 254 -8.22 7.95 8.63
C PRO A 254 -8.27 6.45 8.41
N ARG A 255 -9.24 5.78 9.01
CA ARG A 255 -9.41 4.33 8.76
C ARG A 255 -10.08 4.09 7.42
N PRO A 256 -9.71 3.02 6.71
CA PRO A 256 -10.40 2.60 5.50
C PRO A 256 -11.88 2.34 5.77
N THR A 257 -12.71 2.69 4.81
CA THR A 257 -14.12 2.31 4.81
C THR A 257 -14.24 0.85 4.40
N LEU A 258 -15.14 0.09 5.04
CA LEU A 258 -15.40 -1.28 4.66
C LEU A 258 -16.19 -1.31 3.35
N THR A 259 -15.53 -1.66 2.25
CA THR A 259 -16.11 -1.68 0.90
C THR A 259 -16.43 -3.09 0.41
N SER A 260 -16.19 -4.12 1.24
CA SER A 260 -16.41 -5.51 0.89
C SER A 260 -17.10 -6.28 2.01
N VAL A 261 -17.84 -7.31 1.64
CA VAL A 261 -18.48 -8.28 2.54
C VAL A 261 -17.89 -9.66 2.32
N ILE A 262 -17.74 -10.44 3.41
CA ILE A 262 -17.33 -11.84 3.33
C ILE A 262 -18.55 -12.67 2.92
N MET A 263 -18.37 -13.47 1.88
CA MET A 263 -19.33 -14.46 1.40
C MET A 263 -18.77 -15.86 1.66
N THR A 264 -19.65 -16.82 1.90
CA THR A 264 -19.29 -18.23 2.16
C THR A 264 -20.18 -19.18 1.40
N ASP A 265 -19.57 -20.23 0.82
CA ASP A 265 -20.26 -21.37 0.23
C ASP A 265 -20.25 -22.52 1.25
N GLU A 266 -21.42 -22.83 1.81
CA GLU A 266 -21.55 -23.87 2.84
C GLU A 266 -21.46 -25.28 2.26
N GLU A 267 -21.80 -25.47 0.98
CA GLU A 267 -21.73 -26.78 0.31
C GLU A 267 -20.27 -27.15 -0.03
N ALA A 268 -19.46 -26.16 -0.45
CA ALA A 268 -18.05 -26.34 -0.71
C ALA A 268 -17.19 -26.36 0.56
N CYS A 269 -17.69 -25.85 1.68
CA CYS A 269 -16.92 -25.68 2.92
C CYS A 269 -16.64 -27.01 3.61
N LEU A 270 -15.34 -27.31 3.86
CA LEU A 270 -14.91 -28.51 4.57
C LEU A 270 -15.01 -28.41 6.10
N GLY A 271 -15.38 -27.27 6.67
CA GLY A 271 -15.40 -27.07 8.12
C GLY A 271 -14.02 -27.14 8.80
N CYS A 272 -12.93 -27.00 8.06
CA CYS A 272 -11.57 -27.20 8.57
C CYS A 272 -11.11 -26.14 9.59
N GLY A 273 -11.78 -24.99 9.66
CA GLY A 273 -11.49 -23.92 10.63
C GLY A 273 -10.26 -23.05 10.30
N ASN A 274 -9.52 -23.31 9.21
CA ASN A 274 -8.33 -22.55 8.86
C ASN A 274 -8.61 -21.04 8.76
N CYS A 275 -9.70 -20.64 8.12
CA CYS A 275 -10.12 -19.24 7.99
C CYS A 275 -10.41 -18.57 9.34
N VAL A 276 -10.91 -19.33 10.32
CA VAL A 276 -11.18 -18.84 11.69
C VAL A 276 -9.88 -18.53 12.41
N ILE A 277 -8.91 -19.45 12.33
CA ILE A 277 -7.59 -19.34 12.98
C ILE A 277 -6.76 -18.24 12.35
N MET A 278 -6.77 -18.13 11.00
CA MET A 278 -5.97 -17.17 10.27
C MET A 278 -6.55 -15.75 10.30
N CYS A 279 -7.81 -15.58 10.71
CA CYS A 279 -8.40 -14.26 10.85
C CYS A 279 -7.67 -13.46 11.95
N PRO A 280 -7.02 -12.33 11.61
CA PRO A 280 -6.25 -11.57 12.60
C PRO A 280 -7.11 -10.96 13.71
N VAL A 281 -8.36 -10.62 13.42
CA VAL A 281 -9.31 -10.11 14.43
C VAL A 281 -9.73 -11.23 15.39
N ASN A 282 -10.01 -12.43 14.88
CA ASN A 282 -10.27 -13.59 15.71
C ASN A 282 -9.05 -13.95 16.59
N ALA A 283 -7.85 -13.96 16.00
CA ALA A 283 -6.60 -14.24 16.71
C ALA A 283 -6.28 -13.21 17.81
N GLN A 284 -6.68 -11.96 17.61
CA GLN A 284 -6.56 -10.93 18.63
C GLN A 284 -7.56 -11.14 19.78
N ALA A 285 -8.80 -11.53 19.44
CA ALA A 285 -9.84 -11.79 20.44
C ALA A 285 -9.52 -13.01 21.31
N ASN A 286 -8.89 -14.04 20.74
CA ASN A 286 -8.45 -15.22 21.47
C ASN A 286 -7.06 -15.70 20.99
N LYS A 287 -6.04 -15.50 21.81
CA LYS A 287 -4.66 -15.90 21.51
C LYS A 287 -4.46 -17.43 21.44
N ASN A 288 -5.41 -18.19 21.95
CA ASN A 288 -5.34 -19.68 22.01
C ASN A 288 -6.05 -20.36 20.83
N LEU A 289 -6.61 -19.62 19.87
CA LEU A 289 -7.27 -20.20 18.69
C LEU A 289 -6.42 -21.23 17.96
N ALA A 290 -5.10 -21.01 17.86
CA ALA A 290 -4.16 -21.94 17.25
C ALA A 290 -4.03 -23.29 17.99
N ALA A 291 -4.52 -23.41 19.22
CA ALA A 291 -4.46 -24.61 20.04
C ALA A 291 -5.75 -25.48 19.99
N GLY A 292 -6.62 -25.22 19.01
CA GLY A 292 -7.86 -25.98 18.82
C GLY A 292 -9.11 -25.46 19.54
N TYR A 293 -9.03 -24.32 20.20
CA TYR A 293 -10.16 -23.68 20.87
C TYR A 293 -11.02 -22.85 19.89
N LEU A 294 -11.57 -23.48 18.88
CA LEU A 294 -12.29 -22.81 17.78
C LEU A 294 -13.62 -22.15 18.22
N ASN A 295 -14.18 -22.57 19.34
CA ASN A 295 -15.52 -22.17 19.79
C ASN A 295 -15.53 -21.16 20.95
N GLU A 296 -14.39 -20.87 21.56
CA GLU A 296 -14.30 -20.01 22.75
C GLU A 296 -14.00 -18.54 22.41
N VAL A 297 -14.39 -18.09 21.22
CA VAL A 297 -14.12 -16.70 20.82
C VAL A 297 -15.27 -15.80 21.23
N GLU A 298 -14.94 -14.80 22.02
CA GLU A 298 -15.88 -13.80 22.53
C GLU A 298 -16.46 -12.84 21.47
N SER A 299 -17.21 -11.86 21.89
CA SER A 299 -18.08 -10.95 21.14
C SER A 299 -17.47 -10.21 19.92
N LYS A 300 -16.15 -10.28 19.69
CA LYS A 300 -15.48 -9.58 18.57
C LYS A 300 -15.05 -10.50 17.43
N LYS A 301 -15.37 -11.78 17.47
CA LYS A 301 -15.04 -12.70 16.36
C LYS A 301 -15.80 -12.35 15.10
N ILE A 302 -15.16 -12.57 13.96
CA ILE A 302 -15.75 -12.41 12.62
C ILE A 302 -16.27 -13.74 12.10
N LEU A 303 -15.47 -14.80 12.26
CA LEU A 303 -15.72 -16.13 11.72
C LEU A 303 -15.78 -17.16 12.84
N GLU A 304 -16.67 -18.14 12.69
CA GLU A 304 -16.70 -19.34 13.53
C GLU A 304 -17.09 -20.56 12.69
N VAL A 305 -16.77 -21.77 13.16
CA VAL A 305 -17.27 -23.02 12.60
C VAL A 305 -18.50 -23.46 13.38
N ARG A 306 -19.63 -23.63 12.68
CA ARG A 306 -20.88 -24.16 13.22
C ARG A 306 -21.44 -25.24 12.32
N ASN A 307 -21.84 -26.38 12.88
CA ASN A 307 -22.41 -27.50 12.13
C ASN A 307 -21.58 -27.94 10.93
N GLY A 308 -20.23 -27.92 11.07
CA GLY A 308 -19.32 -28.35 10.03
C GLY A 308 -19.03 -27.33 8.93
N THR A 309 -19.56 -26.12 9.01
CA THR A 309 -19.31 -25.04 8.03
C THR A 309 -18.90 -23.74 8.70
N VAL A 310 -18.19 -22.87 7.96
CA VAL A 310 -17.83 -21.54 8.44
C VAL A 310 -19.04 -20.61 8.38
N LYS A 311 -19.21 -19.79 9.42
CA LYS A 311 -20.24 -18.75 9.48
C LYS A 311 -19.58 -17.39 9.73
N VAL A 312 -20.07 -16.37 9.04
CA VAL A 312 -19.72 -14.97 9.31
C VAL A 312 -20.67 -14.46 10.38
N VAL A 313 -20.15 -14.16 11.56
CA VAL A 313 -20.98 -13.77 12.73
C VAL A 313 -20.91 -12.28 13.03
N ASN A 314 -19.87 -11.58 12.55
CA ASN A 314 -19.73 -10.14 12.76
C ASN A 314 -18.95 -9.49 11.61
N GLN A 315 -19.64 -9.19 10.54
CA GLN A 315 -19.06 -8.58 9.34
C GLN A 315 -18.49 -7.18 9.62
N ASP A 316 -19.09 -6.40 10.50
CA ASP A 316 -18.77 -4.96 10.68
C ASP A 316 -17.39 -4.70 11.33
N VAL A 317 -16.82 -5.72 12.00
CA VAL A 317 -15.47 -5.62 12.56
C VAL A 317 -14.38 -6.19 11.64
N CYS A 318 -14.76 -6.62 10.43
CA CYS A 318 -13.82 -7.14 9.45
C CYS A 318 -12.90 -6.03 8.92
N GLY A 319 -11.59 -6.23 8.99
CA GLY A 319 -10.60 -5.32 8.40
C GLY A 319 -10.37 -5.52 6.89
N SER A 320 -11.13 -6.43 6.26
CA SER A 320 -11.00 -6.79 4.82
C SER A 320 -9.55 -7.05 4.39
N ASP A 321 -8.81 -7.80 5.21
CA ASP A 321 -7.41 -8.13 4.93
C ASP A 321 -7.26 -9.38 4.05
N GLY A 322 -8.29 -10.23 3.96
CA GLY A 322 -8.36 -11.40 3.10
C GLY A 322 -7.57 -12.62 3.55
N ALA A 323 -7.02 -12.65 4.77
CA ALA A 323 -6.26 -13.82 5.26
C ALA A 323 -7.09 -15.11 5.27
N CYS A 324 -8.39 -15.00 5.57
CA CYS A 324 -9.33 -16.12 5.56
C CYS A 324 -9.54 -16.70 4.13
N ILE A 325 -9.51 -15.87 3.12
CA ILE A 325 -9.69 -16.27 1.71
C ILE A 325 -8.43 -17.00 1.24
N MET A 326 -7.26 -16.41 1.48
CA MET A 326 -5.98 -16.97 1.02
C MET A 326 -5.65 -18.34 1.61
N ILE A 327 -6.19 -18.67 2.79
CA ILE A 327 -5.95 -19.93 3.46
C ILE A 327 -7.00 -21.00 3.15
N CYS A 328 -8.08 -20.66 2.47
CA CYS A 328 -9.16 -21.61 2.19
C CYS A 328 -8.73 -22.62 1.11
N PRO A 329 -8.64 -23.94 1.44
CA PRO A 329 -8.13 -24.92 0.48
C PRO A 329 -9.10 -25.25 -0.66
N VAL A 330 -10.37 -24.84 -0.53
CA VAL A 330 -11.45 -25.13 -1.48
C VAL A 330 -12.14 -23.86 -2.02
N ASN A 331 -11.56 -22.68 -1.74
CA ASN A 331 -12.11 -21.37 -2.15
C ASN A 331 -13.59 -21.15 -1.75
N ALA A 332 -14.02 -21.72 -0.63
CA ALA A 332 -15.40 -21.59 -0.12
C ALA A 332 -15.66 -20.25 0.59
N ILE A 333 -14.74 -19.28 0.52
CA ILE A 333 -14.86 -17.96 1.13
C ILE A 333 -14.24 -16.92 0.21
N TRP A 334 -14.94 -15.81 -0.01
CA TRP A 334 -14.50 -14.73 -0.89
C TRP A 334 -15.04 -13.38 -0.42
N PHE A 335 -14.61 -12.30 -1.08
CA PHE A 335 -15.20 -10.96 -0.90
C PHE A 335 -16.13 -10.62 -2.06
N GLU A 336 -17.24 -9.97 -1.73
CA GLU A 336 -18.06 -9.22 -2.69
C GLU A 336 -18.03 -7.74 -2.34
N ARG A 337 -18.16 -6.87 -3.35
CA ARG A 337 -18.25 -5.43 -3.14
C ARG A 337 -19.60 -5.14 -2.44
N ARG A 338 -19.55 -4.29 -1.41
CA ARG A 338 -20.75 -3.78 -0.75
C ARG A 338 -21.45 -2.83 -1.73
N GLU A 339 -22.66 -3.13 -2.12
CA GLU A 339 -23.51 -2.15 -2.81
C GLU A 339 -23.94 -1.08 -1.79
N CYS A 340 -23.69 0.21 -2.14
CA CYS A 340 -24.05 1.35 -1.32
C CYS A 340 -25.51 1.76 -1.52
#